data_c81881604ee042ae0faacbea526f43db
#
_entry.id   c81881604ee042ae0faacbea526f43db
#
_cell.length_a   1.000
_cell.length_b   1.000
_cell.length_c   1.000
_cell.angle_alpha   90.00
_cell.angle_beta   90.00
_cell.angle_gamma   90.00
#
_symmetry.space_group_name_H-M   'P 1'
#
loop_
_entity.id
_entity.type
_entity.pdbx_description
1 polymer ?
#
loop_
_entity_poly.entity_id
_entity_poly.type
_entity_poly.pdbx_seq_one_letter_code
_entity_poly.pdbx_strand_id
1 'polypeptide(L)'
;MPTLQSGPVSLHYQTRGAGPPLLLLAPGGLRASRAETWARAPWNPIEALSDRHFVVAMDQRNTGTSFAPITSEDGWASYAADQLAVMDDLGIEQFGVVGMCIGGAFILELVTEAPERINAAVLMQPVGQVANRDEFRAIFDEWRSDIGADHPEASERDWEGCWTNLFGSDNLLWSVPDARLPTIETPMLVLQGDDVYHPKEASQQLAAAAPKATLIEQWKDPADQPAARAAVDRFLATYAS
;
A
#
# COMPACT_ATOMS: atom_id res chain seq x y z
N MET A 1 4.31 -13.34 16.54
CA MET A 1 3.41 -12.50 15.72
C MET A 1 2.35 -13.39 15.14
N PRO A 2 1.08 -12.98 15.09
CA PRO A 2 0.00 -13.79 14.52
C PRO A 2 0.18 -14.01 13.02
N THR A 3 -0.41 -15.10 12.54
CA THR A 3 -0.39 -15.50 11.12
C THR A 3 -1.77 -15.96 10.74
N LEU A 4 -2.38 -15.32 9.76
CA LEU A 4 -3.63 -15.79 9.14
C LEU A 4 -3.31 -16.90 8.16
N GLN A 5 -4.03 -18.03 8.25
CA GLN A 5 -4.00 -19.11 7.27
C GLN A 5 -5.30 -19.14 6.50
N SER A 6 -5.23 -19.03 5.17
CA SER A 6 -6.38 -19.14 4.26
C SER A 6 -6.02 -20.03 3.07
N GLY A 7 -6.34 -21.31 3.17
CA GLY A 7 -5.91 -22.29 2.18
C GLY A 7 -4.38 -22.34 2.09
N PRO A 8 -3.81 -22.13 0.87
CA PRO A 8 -2.35 -22.11 0.68
C PRO A 8 -1.70 -20.79 1.07
N VAL A 9 -2.49 -19.74 1.38
CA VAL A 9 -2.00 -18.40 1.73
C VAL A 9 -1.75 -18.31 3.22
N SER A 10 -0.57 -17.79 3.59
CA SER A 10 -0.14 -17.54 4.97
C SER A 10 0.30 -16.08 5.09
N LEU A 11 -0.42 -15.27 5.87
CA LEU A 11 -0.18 -13.84 6.00
C LEU A 11 0.26 -13.51 7.42
N HIS A 12 1.43 -12.94 7.52
CA HIS A 12 2.02 -12.51 8.78
C HIS A 12 1.67 -11.05 9.09
N TYR A 13 1.27 -10.77 10.32
CA TYR A 13 0.97 -9.41 10.74
C TYR A 13 1.33 -9.18 12.22
N GLN A 14 1.40 -7.92 12.62
CA GLN A 14 1.55 -7.52 14.00
C GLN A 14 0.53 -6.43 14.33
N THR A 15 0.13 -6.38 15.59
CA THR A 15 -0.78 -5.36 16.09
C THR A 15 -0.14 -4.58 17.24
N ARG A 16 -0.46 -3.31 17.36
CA ARG A 16 0.04 -2.46 18.44
C ARG A 16 -0.95 -1.35 18.77
N GLY A 17 -1.04 -0.98 20.03
CA GLY A 17 -1.88 0.11 20.50
C GLY A 17 -3.33 -0.27 20.70
N ALA A 18 -4.17 0.74 20.85
CA ALA A 18 -5.61 0.63 21.02
C ALA A 18 -6.29 1.89 20.47
N GLY A 19 -7.58 1.79 20.11
CA GLY A 19 -8.35 2.89 19.51
C GLY A 19 -8.89 2.53 18.13
N PRO A 20 -9.20 3.52 17.29
CA PRO A 20 -9.68 3.28 15.93
C PRO A 20 -8.68 2.46 15.11
N PRO A 21 -9.16 1.47 14.32
CA PRO A 21 -8.29 0.58 13.58
C PRO A 21 -7.56 1.29 12.43
N LEU A 22 -6.29 0.94 12.23
CA LEU A 22 -5.45 1.53 11.20
C LEU A 22 -4.58 0.45 10.56
N LEU A 23 -4.76 0.19 9.27
CA LEU A 23 -3.92 -0.70 8.50
C LEU A 23 -2.70 0.05 7.95
N LEU A 24 -1.51 -0.51 8.12
CA LEU A 24 -0.26 0.06 7.61
C LEU A 24 0.32 -0.81 6.49
N LEU A 25 0.48 -0.22 5.31
CA LEU A 25 1.00 -0.85 4.09
C LEU A 25 2.41 -0.32 3.79
N ALA A 26 3.41 -1.11 4.16
CA ALA A 26 4.81 -0.72 4.16
C ALA A 26 5.39 -0.44 2.77
N PRO A 27 6.41 0.44 2.66
CA PRO A 27 7.18 0.60 1.44
C PRO A 27 8.09 -0.60 1.18
N GLY A 28 8.75 -0.62 0.02
CA GLY A 28 9.80 -1.61 -0.29
C GLY A 28 9.56 -2.41 -1.56
N GLY A 29 8.64 -1.97 -2.41
CA GLY A 29 8.25 -2.68 -3.61
C GLY A 29 7.71 -4.08 -3.28
N LEU A 30 7.77 -5.00 -4.24
CA LEU A 30 7.33 -6.39 -4.02
C LEU A 30 8.27 -7.18 -3.10
N ARG A 31 9.52 -6.75 -2.96
CA ARG A 31 10.58 -7.48 -2.21
C ARG A 31 10.50 -7.30 -0.69
N ALA A 32 10.04 -6.13 -0.23
CA ALA A 32 10.21 -5.74 1.16
C ALA A 32 9.01 -5.00 1.75
N SER A 33 7.80 -5.14 1.17
CA SER A 33 6.55 -4.58 1.73
C SER A 33 6.13 -5.34 2.98
N ARG A 34 6.91 -5.19 4.05
CA ARG A 34 6.71 -5.84 5.35
C ARG A 34 6.83 -4.83 6.49
N ALA A 35 6.24 -5.17 7.62
CA ALA A 35 6.15 -4.26 8.77
C ALA A 35 7.49 -3.66 9.21
N GLU A 36 8.58 -4.43 9.17
CA GLU A 36 9.91 -3.96 9.56
C GLU A 36 10.47 -2.84 8.68
N THR A 37 10.02 -2.77 7.41
CA THR A 37 10.51 -1.77 6.46
C THR A 37 10.11 -0.34 6.86
N TRP A 38 9.08 -0.18 7.67
CA TRP A 38 8.71 1.12 8.22
C TRP A 38 9.82 1.80 9.04
N ALA A 39 10.76 1.03 9.57
CA ALA A 39 11.94 1.60 10.27
C ALA A 39 12.86 2.42 9.35
N ARG A 40 12.73 2.28 8.02
CA ARG A 40 13.50 3.01 7.02
C ARG A 40 12.75 4.22 6.45
N ALA A 41 11.48 4.40 6.80
CA ALA A 41 10.69 5.56 6.38
C ALA A 41 11.18 6.83 7.12
N PRO A 42 10.86 8.03 6.63
CA PRO A 42 11.19 9.30 7.31
C PRO A 42 10.71 9.35 8.76
N TRP A 43 9.66 8.61 9.08
CA TRP A 43 9.17 8.31 10.44
C TRP A 43 8.42 6.98 10.45
N ASN A 44 8.49 6.26 11.56
CA ASN A 44 7.85 4.96 11.71
C ASN A 44 6.39 5.13 12.19
N PRO A 45 5.38 4.90 11.32
CA PRO A 45 3.97 5.06 11.69
C PRO A 45 3.50 4.02 12.71
N ILE A 46 4.13 2.83 12.79
CA ILE A 46 3.79 1.83 13.81
C ILE A 46 4.00 2.42 15.21
N GLU A 47 5.12 3.12 15.42
CA GLU A 47 5.42 3.75 16.69
C GLU A 47 4.64 5.05 16.90
N ALA A 48 4.59 5.88 15.85
CA ALA A 48 4.02 7.22 15.95
C ALA A 48 2.49 7.23 16.14
N LEU A 49 1.78 6.21 15.65
CA LEU A 49 0.31 6.18 15.65
C LEU A 49 -0.28 5.24 16.70
N SER A 50 0.49 4.31 17.26
CA SER A 50 0.00 3.30 18.20
C SER A 50 -0.47 3.85 19.56
N ASP A 51 -0.13 5.08 19.89
CA ASP A 51 -0.64 5.73 21.11
C ASP A 51 -2.12 6.13 20.99
N ARG A 52 -2.65 6.22 19.76
CA ARG A 52 -4.01 6.70 19.47
C ARG A 52 -4.83 5.77 18.58
N HIS A 53 -4.20 4.78 17.97
CA HIS A 53 -4.84 3.85 17.05
C HIS A 53 -4.49 2.40 17.38
N PHE A 54 -5.41 1.49 17.06
CA PHE A 54 -5.11 0.08 16.97
C PHE A 54 -4.45 -0.19 15.62
N VAL A 55 -3.14 -0.20 15.60
CA VAL A 55 -2.32 -0.36 14.38
C VAL A 55 -2.19 -1.83 14.02
N VAL A 56 -2.48 -2.14 12.76
CA VAL A 56 -2.25 -3.44 12.12
C VAL A 56 -1.18 -3.24 11.03
N ALA A 57 -0.03 -3.85 11.18
CA ALA A 57 1.05 -3.82 10.19
C ALA A 57 1.32 -5.23 9.70
N MET A 58 1.11 -5.48 8.41
CA MET A 58 1.27 -6.80 7.81
C MET A 58 2.47 -6.87 6.88
N ASP A 59 2.98 -8.08 6.71
CA ASP A 59 3.85 -8.44 5.60
C ASP A 59 2.95 -8.80 4.41
N GLN A 60 3.15 -8.16 3.26
CA GLN A 60 2.39 -8.49 2.06
C GLN A 60 2.76 -9.89 1.58
N ARG A 61 1.87 -10.53 0.78
CA ARG A 61 2.16 -11.84 0.17
C ARG A 61 3.58 -11.90 -0.39
N ASN A 62 4.27 -13.00 -0.15
CA ASN A 62 5.62 -13.27 -0.65
C ASN A 62 6.69 -12.24 -0.21
N THR A 63 6.49 -11.65 0.97
CA THR A 63 7.50 -10.86 1.68
C THR A 63 7.61 -11.30 3.13
N GLY A 64 8.77 -11.09 3.74
CA GLY A 64 9.00 -11.49 5.13
C GLY A 64 8.75 -12.97 5.37
N THR A 65 7.73 -13.29 6.15
CA THR A 65 7.27 -14.65 6.41
C THR A 65 5.89 -14.96 5.81
N SER A 66 5.30 -14.01 5.09
CA SER A 66 4.06 -14.23 4.36
C SER A 66 4.30 -15.00 3.07
N PHE A 67 3.41 -15.93 2.76
CA PHE A 67 3.48 -16.77 1.57
C PHE A 67 2.12 -16.84 0.87
N ALA A 68 2.13 -16.78 -0.46
CA ALA A 68 1.00 -17.12 -1.32
C ALA A 68 1.51 -17.73 -2.61
N PRO A 69 0.85 -18.74 -3.20
CA PRO A 69 1.22 -19.23 -4.53
C PRO A 69 1.24 -18.10 -5.56
N ILE A 70 2.09 -18.22 -6.58
CA ILE A 70 2.13 -17.30 -7.73
C ILE A 70 1.33 -17.88 -8.88
N THR A 71 0.38 -17.11 -9.39
CA THR A 71 -0.47 -17.49 -10.53
C THR A 71 -0.54 -16.35 -11.56
N SER A 72 -0.95 -16.68 -12.78
CA SER A 72 -1.15 -15.71 -13.86
C SER A 72 -2.30 -14.72 -13.60
N GLU A 73 -3.10 -14.93 -12.55
CA GLU A 73 -4.22 -14.08 -12.17
C GLU A 73 -3.86 -13.12 -11.04
N ASP A 74 -2.69 -13.30 -10.40
CA ASP A 74 -2.24 -12.42 -9.33
C ASP A 74 -1.98 -10.99 -9.83
N GLY A 75 -2.42 -10.04 -9.02
CA GLY A 75 -2.34 -8.61 -9.30
C GLY A 75 -2.76 -7.80 -8.08
N TRP A 76 -3.07 -6.53 -8.25
CA TRP A 76 -3.45 -5.61 -7.17
C TRP A 76 -4.63 -6.15 -6.33
N ALA A 77 -5.64 -6.74 -6.99
CA ALA A 77 -6.79 -7.33 -6.32
C ALA A 77 -6.42 -8.47 -5.36
N SER A 78 -5.39 -9.26 -5.68
CA SER A 78 -4.88 -10.31 -4.79
C SER A 78 -4.33 -9.73 -3.49
N TYR A 79 -3.60 -8.61 -3.57
CA TYR A 79 -3.11 -7.89 -2.39
C TYR A 79 -4.24 -7.28 -1.57
N ALA A 80 -5.24 -6.67 -2.23
CA ALA A 80 -6.40 -6.13 -1.54
C ALA A 80 -7.19 -7.21 -0.79
N ALA A 81 -7.38 -8.39 -1.41
CA ALA A 81 -8.03 -9.53 -0.79
C ALA A 81 -7.30 -10.01 0.48
N ASP A 82 -5.95 -10.08 0.43
CA ASP A 82 -5.13 -10.45 1.59
C ASP A 82 -5.27 -9.43 2.73
N GLN A 83 -5.24 -8.14 2.39
CA GLN A 83 -5.35 -7.04 3.35
C GLN A 83 -6.72 -7.06 4.04
N LEU A 84 -7.80 -7.25 3.27
CA LEU A 84 -9.15 -7.40 3.82
C LEU A 84 -9.26 -8.66 4.68
N ALA A 85 -8.69 -9.79 4.26
CA ALA A 85 -8.71 -11.02 5.03
C ALA A 85 -8.04 -10.88 6.41
N VAL A 86 -6.93 -10.14 6.50
CA VAL A 86 -6.28 -9.83 7.80
C VAL A 86 -7.18 -8.98 8.68
N MET A 87 -7.87 -7.98 8.11
CA MET A 87 -8.79 -7.14 8.88
C MET A 87 -10.02 -7.91 9.32
N ASP A 88 -10.53 -8.84 8.49
CA ASP A 88 -11.64 -9.73 8.81
C ASP A 88 -11.29 -10.73 9.93
N ASP A 89 -10.06 -11.30 9.92
CA ASP A 89 -9.56 -12.17 10.99
C ASP A 89 -9.53 -11.47 12.36
N LEU A 90 -9.32 -10.14 12.35
CA LEU A 90 -9.35 -9.29 13.53
C LEU A 90 -10.77 -8.80 13.89
N GLY A 91 -11.80 -9.13 13.12
CA GLY A 91 -13.17 -8.66 13.30
C GLY A 91 -13.35 -7.15 13.04
N ILE A 92 -12.51 -6.56 12.19
CA ILE A 92 -12.51 -5.13 11.90
C ILE A 92 -13.29 -4.88 10.61
N GLU A 93 -14.46 -4.24 10.72
CA GLU A 93 -15.32 -3.94 9.57
C GLU A 93 -14.90 -2.67 8.82
N GLN A 94 -14.51 -1.61 9.54
CA GLN A 94 -14.07 -0.35 8.96
C GLN A 94 -12.74 0.11 9.57
N PHE A 95 -11.88 0.71 8.76
CA PHE A 95 -10.56 1.13 9.20
C PHE A 95 -9.99 2.28 8.37
N GLY A 96 -9.06 3.01 8.94
CA GLY A 96 -8.18 3.89 8.19
C GLY A 96 -7.01 3.12 7.60
N VAL A 97 -6.37 3.65 6.56
CA VAL A 97 -5.18 3.03 5.95
C VAL A 97 -4.08 4.05 5.72
N VAL A 98 -2.85 3.67 6.01
CA VAL A 98 -1.64 4.46 5.72
C VAL A 98 -0.68 3.61 4.90
N GLY A 99 -0.27 4.09 3.74
CA GLY A 99 0.68 3.38 2.90
C GLY A 99 1.74 4.30 2.31
N MET A 100 2.92 3.74 2.07
CA MET A 100 4.04 4.47 1.47
C MET A 100 4.57 3.72 0.25
N CYS A 101 4.99 4.45 -0.79
CA CYS A 101 5.56 3.86 -1.99
C CYS A 101 4.53 2.95 -2.68
N ILE A 102 4.82 1.67 -2.86
CA ILE A 102 3.88 0.67 -3.39
C ILE A 102 2.60 0.55 -2.52
N GLY A 103 2.68 0.86 -1.23
CA GLY A 103 1.52 0.95 -0.35
C GLY A 103 0.45 1.91 -0.83
N GLY A 104 0.82 2.93 -1.62
CA GLY A 104 -0.12 3.81 -2.29
C GLY A 104 -0.96 3.11 -3.35
N ALA A 105 -0.36 2.21 -4.16
CA ALA A 105 -1.09 1.42 -5.14
C ALA A 105 -2.02 0.40 -4.46
N PHE A 106 -1.60 -0.22 -3.36
CA PHE A 106 -2.47 -1.09 -2.56
C PHE A 106 -3.68 -0.34 -2.00
N ILE A 107 -3.48 0.89 -1.48
CA ILE A 107 -4.58 1.73 -0.98
C ILE A 107 -5.58 2.03 -2.09
N LEU A 108 -5.10 2.41 -3.28
CA LEU A 108 -5.98 2.76 -4.39
C LEU A 108 -6.83 1.59 -4.85
N GLU A 109 -6.28 0.37 -4.82
CA GLU A 109 -7.07 -0.84 -5.05
C GLU A 109 -8.11 -1.04 -3.95
N LEU A 110 -7.73 -0.95 -2.67
CA LEU A 110 -8.65 -1.10 -1.53
C LEU A 110 -9.83 -0.13 -1.59
N VAL A 111 -9.58 1.17 -1.84
CA VAL A 111 -10.66 2.18 -1.90
C VAL A 111 -11.53 2.04 -3.14
N THR A 112 -11.09 1.26 -4.13
CA THR A 112 -11.85 0.95 -5.35
C THR A 112 -12.71 -0.30 -5.15
N GLU A 113 -12.14 -1.35 -4.54
CA GLU A 113 -12.79 -2.66 -4.37
C GLU A 113 -13.71 -2.72 -3.14
N ALA A 114 -13.36 -2.03 -2.06
CA ALA A 114 -14.10 -2.04 -0.79
C ALA A 114 -14.22 -0.65 -0.17
N PRO A 115 -14.79 0.35 -0.88
CA PRO A 115 -14.85 1.74 -0.42
C PRO A 115 -15.58 1.91 0.93
N GLU A 116 -16.54 1.06 1.23
CA GLU A 116 -17.30 1.08 2.49
C GLU A 116 -16.48 0.64 3.70
N ARG A 117 -15.34 -0.03 3.47
CA ARG A 117 -14.42 -0.50 4.51
C ARG A 117 -13.41 0.57 4.93
N ILE A 118 -13.16 1.59 4.07
CA ILE A 118 -12.03 2.52 4.22
C ILE A 118 -12.53 3.92 4.59
N ASN A 119 -12.36 4.28 5.86
CA ASN A 119 -12.79 5.59 6.39
C ASN A 119 -11.88 6.74 5.98
N ALA A 120 -10.59 6.48 5.89
CA ALA A 120 -9.54 7.47 5.59
C ALA A 120 -8.33 6.80 4.97
N ALA A 121 -7.66 7.48 4.04
CA ALA A 121 -6.45 6.96 3.40
C ALA A 121 -5.32 8.02 3.41
N VAL A 122 -4.13 7.61 3.88
CA VAL A 122 -2.91 8.44 3.80
C VAL A 122 -1.94 7.77 2.85
N LEU A 123 -1.64 8.43 1.73
CA LEU A 123 -0.73 7.94 0.70
C LEU A 123 0.57 8.74 0.75
N MET A 124 1.64 8.12 1.21
CA MET A 124 2.96 8.75 1.29
C MET A 124 3.77 8.38 0.05
N GLN A 125 4.08 9.35 -0.79
CA GLN A 125 4.79 9.18 -2.06
C GLN A 125 4.32 7.93 -2.83
N PRO A 126 3.06 7.90 -3.32
CA PRO A 126 2.56 6.76 -4.07
C PRO A 126 3.41 6.50 -5.31
N VAL A 127 3.60 5.23 -5.66
CA VAL A 127 4.24 4.85 -6.93
C VAL A 127 3.38 5.28 -8.12
N GLY A 128 4.04 5.60 -9.23
CA GLY A 128 3.35 5.97 -10.46
C GLY A 128 4.17 5.66 -11.70
N GLN A 129 3.50 5.68 -12.86
CA GLN A 129 4.08 5.36 -14.15
C GLN A 129 4.29 6.65 -14.96
N VAL A 130 5.56 7.10 -15.08
CA VAL A 130 5.95 8.19 -15.97
C VAL A 130 7.26 7.79 -16.67
N ALA A 131 7.13 7.12 -17.81
CA ALA A 131 8.27 6.63 -18.61
C ALA A 131 9.30 5.80 -17.82
N ASN A 132 8.88 5.11 -16.75
CA ASN A 132 9.71 4.37 -15.80
C ASN A 132 9.32 2.89 -15.67
N ARG A 133 8.68 2.33 -16.69
CA ARG A 133 8.23 0.92 -16.67
C ARG A 133 9.40 -0.05 -16.58
N ASP A 134 10.53 0.29 -17.20
CA ASP A 134 11.72 -0.57 -17.19
C ASP A 134 12.31 -0.68 -15.78
N GLU A 135 12.23 0.39 -14.97
CA GLU A 135 12.65 0.38 -13.56
C GLU A 135 11.77 -0.55 -12.72
N PHE A 136 10.44 -0.54 -12.96
CA PHE A 136 9.52 -1.47 -12.31
C PHE A 136 9.72 -2.91 -12.80
N ARG A 137 10.04 -3.11 -14.09
CA ARG A 137 10.38 -4.44 -14.60
C ARG A 137 11.65 -4.98 -13.91
N ALA A 138 12.67 -4.17 -13.75
CA ALA A 138 13.89 -4.57 -13.06
C ALA A 138 13.61 -4.98 -11.60
N ILE A 139 12.78 -4.21 -10.87
CA ILE A 139 12.37 -4.56 -9.50
C ILE A 139 11.58 -5.87 -9.46
N PHE A 140 10.69 -6.09 -10.43
CA PHE A 140 9.90 -7.33 -10.52
C PHE A 140 10.80 -8.54 -10.80
N ASP A 141 11.74 -8.42 -11.75
CA ASP A 141 12.66 -9.50 -12.10
C ASP A 141 13.62 -9.84 -10.94
N GLU A 142 14.06 -8.83 -10.17
CA GLU A 142 14.84 -9.05 -8.96
C GLU A 142 14.01 -9.76 -7.88
N TRP A 143 12.76 -9.35 -7.65
CA TRP A 143 11.85 -10.01 -6.70
C TRP A 143 11.62 -11.46 -7.11
N ARG A 144 11.29 -11.70 -8.38
CA ARG A 144 11.17 -13.07 -8.94
C ARG A 144 12.43 -13.89 -8.73
N SER A 145 13.59 -13.31 -8.96
CA SER A 145 14.89 -14.00 -8.75
C SER A 145 15.10 -14.38 -7.30
N ASP A 146 14.66 -13.52 -6.35
CA ASP A 146 14.83 -13.77 -4.93
C ASP A 146 13.96 -14.91 -4.41
N ILE A 147 12.70 -14.99 -4.86
CA ILE A 147 11.72 -15.93 -4.31
C ILE A 147 11.39 -17.12 -5.22
N GLY A 148 11.85 -17.11 -6.47
CA GLY A 148 11.45 -18.12 -7.46
C GLY A 148 11.77 -19.56 -7.06
N ALA A 149 12.80 -19.78 -6.24
CA ALA A 149 13.13 -21.11 -5.72
C ALA A 149 12.08 -21.64 -4.70
N ASP A 150 11.38 -20.74 -4.03
CA ASP A 150 10.32 -21.05 -3.05
C ASP A 150 8.95 -21.26 -3.73
N HIS A 151 8.86 -20.96 -5.05
CA HIS A 151 7.65 -21.06 -5.88
C HIS A 151 7.81 -22.04 -7.05
N PRO A 152 8.09 -23.33 -6.80
CA PRO A 152 8.25 -24.32 -7.86
C PRO A 152 6.96 -24.59 -8.66
N GLU A 153 5.79 -24.19 -8.14
CA GLU A 153 4.51 -24.27 -8.81
C GLU A 153 4.37 -23.24 -9.94
N ALA A 154 5.09 -22.09 -9.85
CA ALA A 154 4.90 -20.98 -10.75
C ALA A 154 5.63 -21.20 -12.08
N SER A 155 4.87 -21.26 -13.16
CA SER A 155 5.41 -21.30 -14.54
C SER A 155 5.83 -19.91 -15.02
N GLU A 156 6.55 -19.87 -16.15
CA GLU A 156 6.87 -18.61 -16.84
C GLU A 156 5.61 -17.76 -17.14
N ARG A 157 4.52 -18.44 -17.54
CA ARG A 157 3.23 -17.80 -17.80
C ARG A 157 2.66 -17.15 -16.53
N ASP A 158 2.83 -17.76 -15.38
CA ASP A 158 2.31 -17.22 -14.12
C ASP A 158 3.06 -15.95 -13.73
N TRP A 159 4.37 -15.95 -13.85
CA TRP A 159 5.17 -14.75 -13.62
C TRP A 159 4.84 -13.59 -14.56
N GLU A 160 4.71 -13.86 -15.88
CA GLU A 160 4.37 -12.83 -16.85
C GLU A 160 2.91 -12.34 -16.69
N GLY A 161 1.98 -13.21 -16.28
CA GLY A 161 0.61 -12.80 -15.94
C GLY A 161 0.60 -11.87 -14.74
N CYS A 162 1.29 -12.24 -13.65
CA CYS A 162 1.45 -11.41 -12.46
C CYS A 162 2.08 -10.04 -12.78
N TRP A 163 3.16 -10.02 -13.57
CA TRP A 163 3.76 -8.78 -14.05
C TRP A 163 2.76 -7.89 -14.80
N THR A 164 2.03 -8.49 -15.73
CA THR A 164 1.06 -7.76 -16.57
C THR A 164 -0.06 -7.15 -15.73
N ASN A 165 -0.57 -7.90 -14.75
CA ASN A 165 -1.64 -7.43 -13.88
C ASN A 165 -1.19 -6.33 -12.91
N LEU A 166 0.08 -6.33 -12.50
CA LEU A 166 0.63 -5.31 -11.62
C LEU A 166 1.06 -4.05 -12.41
N PHE A 167 1.86 -4.22 -13.45
CA PHE A 167 2.58 -3.11 -14.09
C PHE A 167 2.38 -3.03 -15.62
N GLY A 168 1.46 -3.80 -16.17
CA GLY A 168 1.17 -3.80 -17.62
C GLY A 168 0.24 -2.67 -18.07
N SER A 169 -0.46 -1.99 -17.16
CA SER A 169 -1.37 -0.91 -17.52
C SER A 169 -0.63 0.38 -17.93
N ASP A 170 -1.28 1.24 -18.70
CA ASP A 170 -0.81 2.60 -19.02
C ASP A 170 -1.35 3.66 -18.06
N ASN A 171 -2.02 3.25 -16.99
CA ASN A 171 -2.52 4.15 -15.96
C ASN A 171 -1.37 4.79 -15.19
N LEU A 172 -1.49 6.08 -14.88
CA LEU A 172 -0.48 6.78 -14.10
C LEU A 172 -0.29 6.18 -12.71
N LEU A 173 -1.34 5.67 -12.08
CA LEU A 173 -1.35 5.12 -10.72
C LEU A 173 -1.43 3.58 -10.69
N TRP A 174 -0.87 2.91 -11.67
CA TRP A 174 -0.78 1.45 -11.83
C TRP A 174 -2.06 0.66 -11.52
N SER A 175 -2.53 0.68 -10.26
CA SER A 175 -3.62 -0.17 -9.76
C SER A 175 -5.02 0.33 -10.08
N VAL A 176 -5.18 1.60 -10.46
CA VAL A 176 -6.50 2.19 -10.72
C VAL A 176 -6.52 2.96 -12.05
N PRO A 177 -7.53 2.75 -12.91
CA PRO A 177 -7.71 3.58 -14.10
C PRO A 177 -7.91 5.06 -13.75
N ASP A 178 -7.21 5.95 -14.46
CA ASP A 178 -7.30 7.40 -14.23
C ASP A 178 -8.74 7.92 -14.26
N ALA A 179 -9.59 7.34 -15.11
CA ALA A 179 -11.01 7.67 -15.22
C ALA A 179 -11.84 7.32 -13.94
N ARG A 180 -11.30 6.47 -13.05
CA ARG A 180 -11.96 6.10 -11.79
C ARG A 180 -11.66 7.09 -10.66
N LEU A 181 -10.58 7.85 -10.73
CA LEU A 181 -10.16 8.77 -9.66
C LEU A 181 -11.26 9.75 -9.22
N PRO A 182 -12.05 10.37 -10.15
CA PRO A 182 -13.15 11.26 -9.75
C PRO A 182 -14.30 10.60 -9.00
N THR A 183 -14.35 9.27 -8.98
CA THR A 183 -15.43 8.52 -8.29
C THR A 183 -15.01 8.01 -6.91
N ILE A 184 -13.75 8.21 -6.49
CA ILE A 184 -13.26 7.78 -5.19
C ILE A 184 -13.67 8.80 -4.13
N GLU A 185 -14.67 8.46 -3.33
CA GLU A 185 -15.23 9.32 -2.27
C GLU A 185 -14.51 9.18 -0.91
N THR A 186 -13.59 8.23 -0.77
CA THR A 186 -12.79 8.09 0.46
C THR A 186 -11.93 9.33 0.67
N PRO A 187 -11.95 9.95 1.86
CA PRO A 187 -11.04 11.05 2.19
C PRO A 187 -9.57 10.60 2.07
N MET A 188 -8.75 11.38 1.37
CA MET A 188 -7.35 11.06 1.15
C MET A 188 -6.42 12.21 1.50
N LEU A 189 -5.31 11.89 2.19
CA LEU A 189 -4.18 12.79 2.38
C LEU A 189 -2.99 12.24 1.60
N VAL A 190 -2.54 12.98 0.60
CA VAL A 190 -1.44 12.59 -0.28
C VAL A 190 -0.19 13.40 0.08
N LEU A 191 0.90 12.71 0.41
CA LEU A 191 2.22 13.30 0.60
C LEU A 191 3.02 13.05 -0.68
N GLN A 192 3.46 14.11 -1.34
CA GLN A 192 4.01 14.08 -2.70
C GLN A 192 5.30 13.27 -2.82
N GLY A 193 5.41 12.48 -3.89
CA GLY A 193 6.65 11.89 -4.37
C GLY A 193 7.48 12.87 -5.20
N ASP A 194 8.77 12.55 -5.44
CA ASP A 194 9.70 13.39 -6.19
C ASP A 194 10.89 12.65 -6.81
N ASP A 195 10.75 11.34 -7.02
CA ASP A 195 11.80 10.50 -7.61
C ASP A 195 11.26 9.62 -8.73
N VAL A 196 12.12 8.80 -9.35
CA VAL A 196 11.78 7.98 -10.52
C VAL A 196 10.65 6.99 -10.26
N TYR A 197 10.52 6.46 -9.04
CA TYR A 197 9.47 5.51 -8.68
C TYR A 197 8.19 6.22 -8.19
N HIS A 198 8.34 7.45 -7.69
CA HIS A 198 7.30 8.25 -7.07
C HIS A 198 7.19 9.61 -7.76
N PRO A 199 6.80 9.65 -9.06
CA PRO A 199 6.75 10.89 -9.81
C PRO A 199 5.74 11.86 -9.18
N LYS A 200 6.07 13.16 -9.22
CA LYS A 200 5.19 14.23 -8.70
C LYS A 200 3.81 14.19 -9.34
N GLU A 201 3.79 13.88 -10.62
CA GLU A 201 2.58 13.78 -11.43
C GLU A 201 1.57 12.80 -10.84
N ALA A 202 2.03 11.67 -10.30
CA ALA A 202 1.15 10.69 -9.66
C ALA A 202 0.42 11.28 -8.44
N SER A 203 1.15 11.95 -7.56
CA SER A 203 0.58 12.60 -6.38
C SER A 203 -0.35 13.77 -6.75
N GLN A 204 0.07 14.59 -7.70
CA GLN A 204 -0.67 15.76 -8.16
C GLN A 204 -1.96 15.38 -8.88
N GLN A 205 -1.91 14.39 -9.78
CA GLN A 205 -3.10 13.93 -10.48
C GLN A 205 -4.12 13.29 -9.53
N LEU A 206 -3.64 12.47 -8.58
CA LEU A 206 -4.51 11.88 -7.55
C LEU A 206 -5.23 12.98 -6.76
N ALA A 207 -4.47 13.95 -6.26
CA ALA A 207 -5.04 15.04 -5.46
C ALA A 207 -5.97 15.98 -6.25
N ALA A 208 -5.71 16.14 -7.54
CA ALA A 208 -6.56 16.97 -8.42
C ALA A 208 -7.83 16.27 -8.86
N ALA A 209 -7.81 14.94 -9.04
CA ALA A 209 -8.91 14.18 -9.59
C ALA A 209 -9.86 13.62 -8.53
N ALA A 210 -9.34 13.16 -7.38
CA ALA A 210 -10.18 12.59 -6.32
C ALA A 210 -10.85 13.70 -5.49
N PRO A 211 -12.19 13.67 -5.33
CA PRO A 211 -12.96 14.81 -4.78
C PRO A 211 -12.60 15.22 -3.36
N LYS A 212 -12.11 14.27 -2.55
CA LYS A 212 -11.78 14.49 -1.12
C LYS A 212 -10.29 14.28 -0.83
N ALA A 213 -9.44 14.50 -1.83
CA ALA A 213 -8.00 14.39 -1.65
C ALA A 213 -7.37 15.75 -1.33
N THR A 214 -6.37 15.73 -0.47
CA THR A 214 -5.53 16.91 -0.12
C THR A 214 -4.07 16.55 -0.32
N LEU A 215 -3.29 17.46 -0.92
CA LEU A 215 -1.87 17.28 -1.20
C LEU A 215 -1.01 18.03 -0.17
N ILE A 216 0.06 17.36 0.29
CA ILE A 216 1.19 17.97 1.00
C ILE A 216 2.43 17.77 0.13
N GLU A 217 2.99 18.86 -0.37
CA GLU A 217 4.14 18.83 -1.27
C GLU A 217 5.47 18.70 -0.52
N GLN A 218 5.63 19.37 0.62
CA GLN A 218 6.86 19.44 1.42
C GLN A 218 6.68 18.61 2.70
N TRP A 219 7.39 17.48 2.82
CA TRP A 219 7.23 16.61 3.99
C TRP A 219 8.44 15.71 4.30
N LYS A 220 9.39 15.56 3.36
CA LYS A 220 10.53 14.63 3.52
C LYS A 220 11.67 15.25 4.32
N ASP A 221 11.91 16.54 4.13
CA ASP A 221 13.00 17.20 4.81
C ASP A 221 12.77 17.23 6.34
N PRO A 222 13.83 17.08 7.15
CA PRO A 222 13.70 17.07 8.60
C PRO A 222 12.96 18.29 9.17
N ALA A 223 13.04 19.45 8.50
CA ALA A 223 12.33 20.66 8.90
C ALA A 223 10.81 20.59 8.68
N ASP A 224 10.37 19.84 7.67
CA ASP A 224 8.96 19.75 7.27
C ASP A 224 8.24 18.55 7.93
N GLN A 225 8.98 17.53 8.34
CA GLN A 225 8.41 16.31 8.94
C GLN A 225 7.48 16.57 10.13
N PRO A 226 7.77 17.47 11.09
CA PRO A 226 6.85 17.72 12.20
C PRO A 226 5.49 18.26 11.76
N ALA A 227 5.46 19.15 10.77
CA ALA A 227 4.22 19.70 10.22
C ALA A 227 3.42 18.64 9.45
N ALA A 228 4.10 17.83 8.64
CA ALA A 228 3.50 16.74 7.91
C ALA A 228 2.90 15.67 8.83
N ARG A 229 3.62 15.25 9.87
CA ARG A 229 3.12 14.31 10.90
C ARG A 229 1.90 14.86 11.60
N ALA A 230 1.92 16.14 12.02
CA ALA A 230 0.78 16.78 12.65
C ALA A 230 -0.43 16.87 11.69
N ALA A 231 -0.20 17.00 10.38
CA ALA A 231 -1.29 16.97 9.39
C ALA A 231 -1.88 15.56 9.24
N VAL A 232 -1.05 14.51 9.21
CA VAL A 232 -1.51 13.10 9.22
C VAL A 232 -2.32 12.81 10.48
N ASP A 233 -1.82 13.22 11.66
CA ASP A 233 -2.52 13.05 12.94
C ASP A 233 -3.91 13.70 12.94
N ARG A 234 -4.01 14.95 12.49
CA ARG A 234 -5.30 15.67 12.40
C ARG A 234 -6.25 15.02 11.39
N PHE A 235 -5.73 14.60 10.26
CA PHE A 235 -6.51 13.94 9.21
C PHE A 235 -7.11 12.62 9.72
N LEU A 236 -6.28 11.77 10.32
CA LEU A 236 -6.73 10.49 10.89
C LEU A 236 -7.72 10.70 12.06
N ALA A 237 -7.49 11.67 12.93
CA ALA A 237 -8.43 12.01 14.00
C ALA A 237 -9.79 12.50 13.48
N THR A 238 -9.84 13.06 12.26
CA THR A 238 -11.08 13.54 11.65
C THR A 238 -11.87 12.43 10.97
N TYR A 239 -11.18 11.51 10.30
CA TYR A 239 -11.83 10.58 9.38
C TYR A 239 -11.68 9.10 9.77
N ALA A 240 -10.67 8.72 10.54
CA ALA A 240 -10.39 7.34 10.94
C ALA A 240 -10.81 7.07 12.41
N SER A 241 -11.90 7.67 12.84
CA SER A 241 -12.44 7.54 14.21
C SER A 241 -13.60 6.53 14.28
#